data_9cd6d4bca11e990504c7f5c73049b609
#
_entry.id   9cd6d4bca11e990504c7f5c73049b609
#
_cell.length_a   1.000
_cell.length_b   1.000
_cell.length_c   1.000
_cell.angle_alpha   90.00
_cell.angle_beta   90.00
_cell.angle_gamma   90.00
#
_symmetry.space_group_name_H-M   'P 1'
#
loop_
_entity.id
_entity.type
_entity.pdbx_description
1 polymer ?
#
loop_
_entity_poly.entity_id
_entity_poly.type
_entity_poly.pdbx_seq_one_letter_code
_entity_poly.pdbx_strand_id
1 'polypeptide(L)'
;MECPGCGASVALRDEVCAFCGRKLTFTSLNFKEVRKATYKESAKFLDAYKGALKNSPDNPEVLASLGYVLLDRGQYAEAADTLDKAAANGADNPDVLFRAALARYKTKRPFQITLREAEKIIACIDSAIAMEPHPEYLFVKAELIKQLFERRFVRYRERSSDVLDQANSSGLSASDRADLESLLNG
;
A
#
# COMPACT_ATOMS: atom_id res chain seq x y z
N MET A 1 -8.55 19.74 7.95
CA MET A 1 -7.08 19.83 7.67
C MET A 1 -6.80 20.92 6.67
N GLU A 2 -5.57 21.36 6.55
CA GLU A 2 -5.20 22.27 5.46
C GLU A 2 -4.92 21.48 4.17
N CYS A 3 -5.41 21.99 3.04
CA CYS A 3 -5.15 21.39 1.74
C CYS A 3 -3.66 21.48 1.40
N PRO A 4 -2.97 20.39 1.09
CA PRO A 4 -1.53 20.41 0.77
C PRO A 4 -1.22 21.12 -0.55
N GLY A 5 -2.25 21.42 -1.36
CA GLY A 5 -2.09 22.14 -2.62
C GLY A 5 -2.20 23.67 -2.51
N CYS A 6 -3.21 24.17 -1.82
CA CYS A 6 -3.54 25.60 -1.78
C CYS A 6 -3.66 26.19 -0.36
N GLY A 7 -3.50 25.38 0.70
CA GLY A 7 -3.62 25.82 2.08
C GLY A 7 -5.05 26.07 2.60
N ALA A 8 -6.06 25.90 1.76
CA ALA A 8 -7.46 26.10 2.18
C ALA A 8 -7.86 25.06 3.24
N SER A 9 -8.72 25.48 4.18
CA SER A 9 -9.29 24.57 5.16
C SER A 9 -10.29 23.64 4.50
N VAL A 10 -10.12 22.31 4.67
CA VAL A 10 -10.95 21.26 4.09
C VAL A 10 -11.34 20.24 5.16
N ALA A 11 -12.49 19.59 5.00
CA ALA A 11 -12.89 18.53 5.91
C ALA A 11 -12.03 17.27 5.70
N LEU A 12 -11.88 16.45 6.75
CA LEU A 12 -11.11 15.19 6.67
C LEU A 12 -11.76 14.16 5.71
N ARG A 13 -13.07 14.28 5.51
CA ARG A 13 -13.88 13.41 4.64
C ARG A 13 -13.88 13.85 3.17
N ASP A 14 -13.32 15.02 2.85
CA ASP A 14 -13.32 15.51 1.48
C ASP A 14 -12.30 14.72 0.65
N GLU A 15 -12.71 14.10 -0.42
CA GLU A 15 -11.82 13.38 -1.35
C GLU A 15 -11.04 14.35 -2.24
N VAL A 16 -11.63 15.50 -2.54
CA VAL A 16 -11.08 16.51 -3.43
C VAL A 16 -11.24 17.90 -2.80
N CYS A 17 -10.20 18.71 -2.89
CA CYS A 17 -10.26 20.10 -2.44
C CYS A 17 -11.22 20.91 -3.33
N ALA A 18 -12.26 21.48 -2.74
CA ALA A 18 -13.24 22.31 -3.44
C ALA A 18 -12.63 23.59 -4.04
N PHE A 19 -11.47 24.04 -3.56
CA PHE A 19 -10.83 25.29 -4.00
C PHE A 19 -9.84 25.09 -5.15
N CYS A 20 -9.05 24.01 -5.15
CA CYS A 20 -8.01 23.80 -6.15
C CYS A 20 -8.14 22.50 -6.94
N GLY A 21 -9.17 21.69 -6.68
CA GLY A 21 -9.41 20.42 -7.37
C GLY A 21 -8.42 19.31 -7.05
N ARG A 22 -7.50 19.51 -6.08
CA ARG A 22 -6.50 18.50 -5.73
C ARG A 22 -7.15 17.37 -4.91
N LYS A 23 -6.83 16.11 -5.23
CA LYS A 23 -7.21 14.97 -4.40
C LYS A 23 -6.57 15.08 -3.01
N LEU A 24 -7.35 14.87 -1.98
CA LEU A 24 -6.97 14.99 -0.57
C LEU A 24 -6.80 13.63 0.11
N THR A 25 -7.42 12.59 -0.44
CA THR A 25 -7.32 11.22 0.02
C THR A 25 -6.92 10.32 -1.15
N PHE A 26 -5.99 9.43 -0.90
CA PHE A 26 -5.57 8.43 -1.90
C PHE A 26 -6.33 7.13 -1.64
N THR A 27 -7.53 7.01 -2.19
CA THR A 27 -8.45 5.89 -1.93
C THR A 27 -8.42 4.78 -2.97
N SER A 28 -7.62 4.88 -4.03
CA SER A 28 -7.64 3.89 -5.11
C SER A 28 -6.26 3.36 -5.51
N LEU A 29 -6.27 2.13 -6.06
CA LEU A 29 -5.17 1.42 -6.71
C LEU A 29 -4.43 2.18 -7.83
N ASN A 30 -4.65 3.47 -7.99
CA ASN A 30 -3.98 4.26 -9.01
C ASN A 30 -2.51 4.52 -8.61
N PHE A 31 -1.71 3.45 -8.63
CA PHE A 31 -0.26 3.50 -8.47
C PHE A 31 0.40 4.55 -9.37
N LYS A 32 -0.22 4.86 -10.52
CA LYS A 32 0.28 5.85 -11.49
C LYS A 32 0.17 7.30 -11.00
N GLU A 33 -0.82 7.62 -10.18
CA GLU A 33 -1.02 9.00 -9.69
C GLU A 33 -0.09 9.34 -8.51
N VAL A 34 0.15 8.38 -7.60
CA VAL A 34 1.04 8.58 -6.45
C VAL A 34 2.50 8.70 -6.91
N ARG A 35 2.93 7.91 -7.89
CA ARG A 35 4.30 7.97 -8.45
C ARG A 35 4.59 9.25 -9.26
N LYS A 36 3.58 10.05 -9.61
CA LYS A 36 3.75 11.31 -10.34
C LYS A 36 3.98 12.52 -9.43
N ALA A 37 3.71 12.41 -8.13
CA ALA A 37 3.98 13.49 -7.20
C ALA A 37 5.49 13.69 -7.05
N THR A 38 5.95 14.92 -7.19
CA THR A 38 7.37 15.24 -6.93
C THR A 38 7.66 15.08 -5.45
N TYR A 39 8.94 14.84 -5.09
CA TYR A 39 9.38 14.72 -3.69
C TYR A 39 8.92 15.91 -2.81
N LYS A 40 8.90 17.13 -3.38
CA LYS A 40 8.41 18.34 -2.69
C LYS A 40 6.89 18.32 -2.45
N GLU A 41 6.13 17.79 -3.38
CA GLU A 41 4.67 17.66 -3.22
C GLU A 41 4.32 16.61 -2.16
N SER A 42 4.99 15.47 -2.17
CA SER A 42 4.80 14.44 -1.15
C SER A 42 5.12 14.91 0.27
N ALA A 43 6.10 15.83 0.44
CA ALA A 43 6.39 16.45 1.73
C ALA A 43 5.21 17.27 2.28
N LYS A 44 4.55 18.07 1.42
CA LYS A 44 3.37 18.86 1.83
C LYS A 44 2.21 17.98 2.28
N PHE A 45 2.01 16.84 1.61
CA PHE A 45 1.00 15.86 2.02
C PHE A 45 1.34 15.24 3.38
N LEU A 46 2.62 14.88 3.59
CA LEU A 46 3.09 14.33 4.86
C LEU A 46 2.79 15.28 6.02
N ASP A 47 3.15 16.56 5.87
CA ASP A 47 2.95 17.57 6.91
C ASP A 47 1.45 17.81 7.17
N ALA A 48 0.64 17.86 6.11
CA ALA A 48 -0.82 18.05 6.23
C ALA A 48 -1.49 16.89 6.98
N TYR A 49 -1.14 15.63 6.65
CA TYR A 49 -1.71 14.46 7.32
C TYR A 49 -1.21 14.34 8.76
N LYS A 50 0.09 14.57 9.02
CA LYS A 50 0.64 14.60 10.39
C LYS A 50 -0.03 15.72 11.21
N GLY A 51 -0.30 16.86 10.60
CA GLY A 51 -1.05 17.96 11.23
C GLY A 51 -2.50 17.57 11.56
N ALA A 52 -3.19 16.91 10.65
CA ALA A 52 -4.56 16.43 10.85
C ALA A 52 -4.66 15.41 11.99
N LEU A 53 -3.69 14.49 12.09
CA LEU A 53 -3.65 13.47 13.12
C LEU A 53 -3.38 14.03 14.53
N LYS A 54 -2.87 15.27 14.69
CA LYS A 54 -2.78 15.91 16.00
C LYS A 54 -4.15 16.15 16.62
N ASN A 55 -5.17 16.40 15.80
CA ASN A 55 -6.54 16.68 16.25
C ASN A 55 -7.44 15.41 16.20
N SER A 56 -7.09 14.44 15.38
CA SER A 56 -7.84 13.19 15.17
C SER A 56 -6.86 12.03 14.97
N PRO A 57 -6.18 11.56 16.04
CA PRO A 57 -5.05 10.62 15.94
C PRO A 57 -5.43 9.25 15.36
N ASP A 58 -6.70 8.86 15.53
CA ASP A 58 -7.20 7.54 15.14
C ASP A 58 -8.09 7.56 13.89
N ASN A 59 -8.08 8.68 13.12
CA ASN A 59 -8.86 8.75 11.89
C ASN A 59 -8.29 7.77 10.85
N PRO A 60 -9.03 6.70 10.45
CA PRO A 60 -8.52 5.63 9.62
C PRO A 60 -8.17 6.08 8.20
N GLU A 61 -8.93 7.01 7.63
CA GLU A 61 -8.71 7.51 6.27
C GLU A 61 -7.44 8.38 6.19
N VAL A 62 -7.22 9.22 7.20
CA VAL A 62 -6.01 10.05 7.28
C VAL A 62 -4.78 9.19 7.56
N LEU A 63 -4.89 8.16 8.42
CA LEU A 63 -3.83 7.19 8.65
C LEU A 63 -3.49 6.42 7.38
N ALA A 64 -4.49 5.94 6.63
CA ALA A 64 -4.28 5.25 5.36
C ALA A 64 -3.56 6.15 4.36
N SER A 65 -4.03 7.40 4.18
CA SER A 65 -3.42 8.38 3.28
C SER A 65 -1.98 8.72 3.67
N LEU A 66 -1.71 8.86 4.97
CA LEU A 66 -0.35 9.06 5.49
C LEU A 66 0.54 7.85 5.18
N GLY A 67 0.05 6.63 5.42
CA GLY A 67 0.76 5.39 5.14
C GLY A 67 1.13 5.26 3.66
N TYR A 68 0.26 5.66 2.76
CA TYR A 68 0.52 5.67 1.31
C TYR A 68 1.64 6.63 0.93
N VAL A 69 1.62 7.85 1.47
CA VAL A 69 2.69 8.84 1.24
C VAL A 69 4.02 8.36 1.80
N LEU A 70 4.02 7.75 2.99
CA LEU A 70 5.22 7.19 3.61
C LEU A 70 5.82 6.05 2.77
N LEU A 71 4.97 5.16 2.23
CA LEU A 71 5.37 4.06 1.35
C LEU A 71 6.03 4.59 0.08
N ASP A 72 5.43 5.59 -0.58
CA ASP A 72 5.95 6.22 -1.78
C ASP A 72 7.31 6.92 -1.54
N ARG A 73 7.50 7.45 -0.33
CA ARG A 73 8.76 8.08 0.10
C ARG A 73 9.85 7.08 0.54
N GLY A 74 9.57 5.78 0.51
CA GLY A 74 10.49 4.75 0.96
C GLY A 74 10.62 4.65 2.49
N GLN A 75 9.75 5.30 3.26
CA GLN A 75 9.72 5.24 4.72
C GLN A 75 8.95 3.99 5.17
N TYR A 76 9.43 2.83 4.75
CA TYR A 76 8.70 1.55 4.79
C TYR A 76 8.28 1.11 6.19
N ALA A 77 9.12 1.28 7.20
CA ALA A 77 8.79 0.89 8.57
C ALA A 77 7.64 1.75 9.12
N GLU A 78 7.75 3.09 8.99
CA GLU A 78 6.71 4.03 9.43
C GLU A 78 5.42 3.84 8.64
N ALA A 79 5.52 3.53 7.33
CA ALA A 79 4.38 3.21 6.48
C ALA A 79 3.63 1.97 6.98
N ALA A 80 4.33 0.87 7.26
CA ALA A 80 3.73 -0.36 7.76
C ALA A 80 2.98 -0.14 9.07
N ASP A 81 3.63 0.52 10.05
CA ASP A 81 3.02 0.81 11.35
C ASP A 81 1.78 1.73 11.23
N THR A 82 1.84 2.70 10.30
CA THR A 82 0.74 3.65 10.08
C THR A 82 -0.45 2.96 9.40
N LEU A 83 -0.20 2.11 8.42
CA LEU A 83 -1.23 1.33 7.72
C LEU A 83 -1.88 0.29 8.65
N ASP A 84 -1.10 -0.32 9.56
CA ASP A 84 -1.64 -1.21 10.58
C ASP A 84 -2.59 -0.48 11.54
N LYS A 85 -2.22 0.73 11.94
CA LYS A 85 -3.10 1.58 12.75
C LYS A 85 -4.37 1.95 11.98
N ALA A 86 -4.26 2.27 10.67
CA ALA A 86 -5.43 2.53 9.85
C ALA A 86 -6.39 1.34 9.83
N ALA A 87 -5.88 0.13 9.57
CA ALA A 87 -6.68 -1.09 9.56
C ALA A 87 -7.31 -1.38 10.95
N ALA A 88 -6.55 -1.20 12.04
CA ALA A 88 -7.04 -1.41 13.40
C ALA A 88 -8.13 -0.40 13.81
N ASN A 89 -8.12 0.79 13.23
CA ASN A 89 -9.13 1.83 13.46
C ASN A 89 -10.31 1.78 12.47
N GLY A 90 -10.43 0.70 11.68
CA GLY A 90 -11.58 0.45 10.84
C GLY A 90 -11.48 1.03 9.43
N ALA A 91 -10.27 1.20 8.89
CA ALA A 91 -10.10 1.44 7.45
C ALA A 91 -10.59 0.22 6.66
N ASP A 92 -11.81 0.30 6.14
CA ASP A 92 -12.46 -0.77 5.36
C ASP A 92 -12.06 -0.62 3.87
N ASN A 93 -10.78 -0.83 3.61
CA ASN A 93 -10.21 -0.73 2.26
C ASN A 93 -9.12 -1.80 2.09
N PRO A 94 -9.30 -2.76 1.15
CA PRO A 94 -8.34 -3.83 0.91
C PRO A 94 -6.93 -3.30 0.54
N ASP A 95 -6.85 -2.14 -0.10
CA ASP A 95 -5.58 -1.52 -0.47
C ASP A 95 -4.71 -1.14 0.75
N VAL A 96 -5.33 -0.85 1.90
CA VAL A 96 -4.60 -0.60 3.16
C VAL A 96 -3.81 -1.84 3.58
N LEU A 97 -4.43 -3.00 3.57
CA LEU A 97 -3.79 -4.28 3.92
C LEU A 97 -2.73 -4.67 2.90
N PHE A 98 -3.03 -4.52 1.62
CA PHE A 98 -2.11 -4.79 0.53
C PHE A 98 -0.83 -3.93 0.64
N ARG A 99 -0.99 -2.62 0.85
CA ARG A 99 0.16 -1.70 1.00
C ARG A 99 0.91 -1.89 2.30
N ALA A 100 0.25 -2.29 3.39
CA ALA A 100 0.92 -2.69 4.62
C ALA A 100 1.84 -3.90 4.39
N ALA A 101 1.37 -4.90 3.63
CA ALA A 101 2.18 -6.05 3.26
C ALA A 101 3.40 -5.64 2.42
N LEU A 102 3.21 -4.77 1.42
CA LEU A 102 4.30 -4.22 0.61
C LEU A 102 5.30 -3.43 1.46
N ALA A 103 4.83 -2.57 2.35
CA ALA A 103 5.68 -1.81 3.25
C ALA A 103 6.54 -2.73 4.11
N ARG A 104 5.95 -3.77 4.73
CA ARG A 104 6.69 -4.77 5.50
C ARG A 104 7.73 -5.52 4.66
N TYR A 105 7.35 -5.94 3.46
CA TYR A 105 8.29 -6.61 2.56
C TYR A 105 9.50 -5.73 2.24
N LYS A 106 9.29 -4.43 2.04
CA LYS A 106 10.34 -3.45 1.71
C LYS A 106 11.22 -3.02 2.90
N THR A 107 10.87 -3.34 4.13
CA THR A 107 11.70 -3.00 5.31
C THR A 107 13.01 -3.75 5.35
N LYS A 108 13.10 -4.93 4.74
CA LYS A 108 14.26 -5.83 4.77
C LYS A 108 14.49 -6.45 3.39
N ARG A 109 15.70 -6.91 3.16
CA ARG A 109 15.97 -7.74 1.98
C ARG A 109 15.26 -9.10 2.14
N PRO A 110 14.79 -9.74 1.06
CA PRO A 110 13.99 -10.98 1.13
C PRO A 110 14.61 -12.08 2.00
N PHE A 111 15.94 -12.26 1.95
CA PHE A 111 16.63 -13.29 2.74
C PHE A 111 16.73 -12.96 4.24
N GLN A 112 16.50 -11.72 4.65
CA GLN A 112 16.49 -11.28 6.05
C GLN A 112 15.10 -11.37 6.68
N ILE A 113 14.05 -11.55 5.88
CA ILE A 113 12.69 -11.73 6.36
C ILE A 113 12.57 -13.18 6.92
N THR A 114 12.22 -13.30 8.18
CA THR A 114 11.96 -14.60 8.80
C THR A 114 10.73 -15.26 8.22
N LEU A 115 10.60 -16.59 8.33
CA LEU A 115 9.41 -17.30 7.83
C LEU A 115 8.12 -16.81 8.51
N ARG A 116 8.17 -16.51 9.79
CA ARG A 116 7.02 -15.94 10.52
C ARG A 116 6.61 -14.57 10.00
N GLU A 117 7.58 -13.72 9.63
CA GLU A 117 7.29 -12.43 9.00
C GLU A 117 6.74 -12.64 7.59
N ALA A 118 7.31 -13.55 6.80
CA ALA A 118 6.83 -13.89 5.47
C ALA A 118 5.36 -14.37 5.48
N GLU A 119 5.00 -15.26 6.42
CA GLU A 119 3.62 -15.71 6.60
C GLU A 119 2.68 -14.56 6.95
N LYS A 120 3.09 -13.63 7.81
CA LYS A 120 2.29 -12.44 8.13
C LYS A 120 2.10 -11.52 6.92
N ILE A 121 3.14 -11.32 6.11
CA ILE A 121 3.06 -10.51 4.90
C ILE A 121 2.05 -11.12 3.93
N ILE A 122 2.13 -12.43 3.68
CA ILE A 122 1.17 -13.11 2.79
C ILE A 122 -0.25 -13.08 3.38
N ALA A 123 -0.41 -13.28 4.69
CA ALA A 123 -1.71 -13.22 5.34
C ALA A 123 -2.41 -11.86 5.17
N CYS A 124 -1.66 -10.75 5.19
CA CYS A 124 -2.21 -9.43 4.90
C CYS A 124 -2.73 -9.33 3.46
N ILE A 125 -2.00 -9.88 2.48
CA ILE A 125 -2.46 -9.92 1.08
C ILE A 125 -3.67 -10.84 0.93
N ASP A 126 -3.67 -11.99 1.59
CA ASP A 126 -4.82 -12.91 1.59
C ASP A 126 -6.08 -12.21 2.13
N SER A 127 -5.93 -11.41 3.20
CA SER A 127 -7.04 -10.63 3.73
C SER A 127 -7.54 -9.56 2.75
N ALA A 128 -6.64 -8.88 2.03
CA ALA A 128 -7.01 -7.93 0.99
C ALA A 128 -7.76 -8.63 -0.17
N ILE A 129 -7.28 -9.79 -0.63
CA ILE A 129 -7.93 -10.60 -1.69
C ILE A 129 -9.31 -11.09 -1.24
N ALA A 130 -9.47 -11.44 0.05
CA ALA A 130 -10.75 -11.90 0.58
C ALA A 130 -11.79 -10.77 0.67
N MET A 131 -11.36 -9.52 0.86
CA MET A 131 -12.24 -8.35 0.83
C MET A 131 -12.64 -8.01 -0.61
N GLU A 132 -11.66 -7.90 -1.49
CA GLU A 132 -11.87 -7.59 -2.89
C GLU A 132 -10.77 -8.24 -3.75
N PRO A 133 -11.10 -9.22 -4.60
CA PRO A 133 -10.11 -9.91 -5.43
C PRO A 133 -9.67 -9.02 -6.61
N HIS A 134 -8.41 -8.58 -6.56
CA HIS A 134 -7.74 -7.86 -7.64
C HIS A 134 -6.59 -8.68 -8.24
N PRO A 135 -6.42 -8.68 -9.57
CA PRO A 135 -5.32 -9.40 -10.22
C PRO A 135 -3.94 -8.91 -9.77
N GLU A 136 -3.80 -7.65 -9.41
CA GLU A 136 -2.57 -7.06 -8.89
C GLU A 136 -2.17 -7.64 -7.53
N TYR A 137 -3.15 -7.90 -6.65
CA TYR A 137 -2.88 -8.55 -5.35
C TYR A 137 -2.41 -9.97 -5.52
N LEU A 138 -3.04 -10.73 -6.44
CA LEU A 138 -2.63 -12.09 -6.78
C LEU A 138 -1.21 -12.11 -7.36
N PHE A 139 -0.89 -11.18 -8.27
CA PHE A 139 0.45 -11.08 -8.84
C PHE A 139 1.53 -10.84 -7.77
N VAL A 140 1.30 -9.85 -6.90
CA VAL A 140 2.25 -9.55 -5.82
C VAL A 140 2.36 -10.74 -4.87
N LYS A 141 1.25 -11.39 -4.50
CA LYS A 141 1.26 -12.61 -3.70
C LYS A 141 2.15 -13.69 -4.34
N ALA A 142 1.99 -13.94 -5.64
CA ALA A 142 2.79 -14.92 -6.37
C ALA A 142 4.29 -14.60 -6.30
N GLU A 143 4.67 -13.36 -6.58
CA GLU A 143 6.08 -12.94 -6.50
C GLU A 143 6.64 -13.04 -5.08
N LEU A 144 5.86 -12.71 -4.07
CA LEU A 144 6.30 -12.86 -2.67
C LEU A 144 6.44 -14.33 -2.25
N ILE A 145 5.54 -15.22 -2.66
CA ILE A 145 5.70 -16.67 -2.43
C ILE A 145 7.01 -17.13 -3.05
N LYS A 146 7.27 -16.77 -4.29
CA LYS A 146 8.51 -17.11 -5.01
C LYS A 146 9.76 -16.60 -4.28
N GLN A 147 9.76 -15.32 -3.85
CA GLN A 147 10.93 -14.71 -3.21
C GLN A 147 11.18 -15.22 -1.77
N LEU A 148 10.11 -15.36 -1.00
CA LEU A 148 10.20 -15.61 0.45
C LEU A 148 10.24 -17.10 0.81
N PHE A 149 9.73 -17.97 -0.06
CA PHE A 149 9.65 -19.41 0.19
C PHE A 149 10.36 -20.22 -0.89
N GLU A 150 9.96 -20.18 -2.16
CA GLU A 150 10.48 -21.09 -3.19
C GLU A 150 11.98 -20.88 -3.45
N ARG A 151 12.46 -19.64 -3.59
CA ARG A 151 13.90 -19.34 -3.75
C ARG A 151 14.75 -19.71 -2.54
N ARG A 152 14.11 -19.97 -1.40
CA ARG A 152 14.76 -20.41 -0.16
C ARG A 152 14.58 -21.91 0.07
N PHE A 153 14.02 -22.62 -0.91
CA PHE A 153 13.70 -24.04 -0.84
C PHE A 153 12.77 -24.41 0.33
N VAL A 154 11.91 -23.47 0.74
CA VAL A 154 10.91 -23.68 1.77
C VAL A 154 9.58 -23.99 1.10
N ARG A 155 8.95 -25.09 1.50
CA ARG A 155 7.61 -25.46 1.01
C ARG A 155 6.58 -24.53 1.60
N TYR A 156 5.75 -23.93 0.74
CA TYR A 156 4.57 -23.17 1.13
C TYR A 156 3.30 -23.90 0.68
N ARG A 157 2.14 -23.53 1.23
CA ARG A 157 0.85 -24.19 0.95
C ARG A 157 0.38 -24.01 -0.51
N GLU A 158 0.78 -22.92 -1.16
CA GLU A 158 0.46 -22.58 -2.53
C GLU A 158 1.75 -22.44 -3.36
N ARG A 159 1.68 -22.72 -4.65
CA ARG A 159 2.80 -22.47 -5.56
C ARG A 159 2.65 -21.09 -6.20
N SER A 160 3.76 -20.39 -6.36
CA SER A 160 3.76 -19.09 -7.02
C SER A 160 3.21 -19.15 -8.46
N SER A 161 3.47 -20.26 -9.19
CA SER A 161 2.93 -20.50 -10.52
C SER A 161 1.41 -20.49 -10.56
N ASP A 162 0.79 -21.21 -9.63
CA ASP A 162 -0.66 -21.40 -9.61
C ASP A 162 -1.38 -20.07 -9.29
N VAL A 163 -0.80 -19.28 -8.38
CA VAL A 163 -1.32 -17.95 -8.03
C VAL A 163 -1.10 -16.95 -9.18
N LEU A 164 0.02 -17.07 -9.91
CA LEU A 164 0.29 -16.24 -11.08
C LEU A 164 -0.68 -16.53 -12.22
N ASP A 165 -1.03 -17.81 -12.44
CA ASP A 165 -2.02 -18.21 -13.45
C ASP A 165 -3.41 -17.66 -13.09
N GLN A 166 -3.76 -17.61 -11.81
CA GLN A 166 -4.98 -16.94 -11.34
C GLN A 166 -4.95 -15.43 -11.63
N ALA A 167 -3.83 -14.74 -11.37
CA ALA A 167 -3.69 -13.32 -11.68
C ALA A 167 -3.88 -13.04 -13.18
N ASN A 168 -3.26 -13.84 -14.04
CA ASN A 168 -3.36 -13.72 -15.48
C ASN A 168 -4.80 -13.97 -15.98
N SER A 169 -5.47 -14.99 -15.46
CA SER A 169 -6.85 -15.32 -15.83
C SER A 169 -7.86 -14.27 -15.31
N SER A 170 -7.50 -13.55 -14.24
CA SER A 170 -8.30 -12.44 -13.69
C SER A 170 -8.09 -11.11 -14.41
N GLY A 171 -7.28 -11.08 -15.49
CA GLY A 171 -7.15 -9.90 -16.35
C GLY A 171 -6.01 -8.96 -16.01
N LEU A 172 -4.92 -9.46 -15.41
CA LEU A 172 -3.72 -8.66 -15.17
C LEU A 172 -3.14 -8.11 -16.49
N SER A 173 -3.08 -6.78 -16.60
CA SER A 173 -2.51 -6.17 -17.81
C SER A 173 -0.97 -6.22 -17.80
N ALA A 174 -0.36 -6.23 -18.98
CA ALA A 174 1.11 -6.18 -19.12
C ALA A 174 1.70 -4.89 -18.53
N SER A 175 0.96 -3.78 -18.59
CA SER A 175 1.36 -2.49 -18.01
C SER A 175 1.40 -2.58 -16.47
N ASP A 176 0.33 -3.12 -15.86
CA ASP A 176 0.23 -3.21 -14.40
C ASP A 176 1.27 -4.18 -13.85
N ARG A 177 1.51 -5.29 -14.57
CA ARG A 177 2.59 -6.21 -14.25
C ARG A 177 3.95 -5.53 -14.20
N ALA A 178 4.31 -4.76 -15.24
CA ALA A 178 5.59 -4.05 -15.29
C ALA A 178 5.73 -3.02 -14.15
N ASP A 179 4.65 -2.31 -13.83
CA ASP A 179 4.62 -1.34 -12.73
C ASP A 179 4.83 -2.04 -11.36
N LEU A 180 4.19 -3.19 -11.15
CA LEU A 180 4.32 -3.99 -9.92
C LEU A 180 5.71 -4.63 -9.79
N GLU A 181 6.28 -5.15 -10.89
CA GLU A 181 7.65 -5.66 -10.91
C GLU A 181 8.64 -4.55 -10.53
N SER A 182 8.49 -3.36 -11.10
CA SER A 182 9.30 -2.19 -10.72
C SER A 182 9.12 -1.80 -9.25
N LEU A 183 7.88 -1.89 -8.73
CA LEU A 183 7.60 -1.64 -7.31
C LEU A 183 8.29 -2.64 -6.40
N LEU A 184 8.30 -3.92 -6.74
CA LEU A 184 8.90 -4.98 -5.91
C LEU A 184 10.43 -4.94 -5.93
N ASN A 185 11.06 -4.53 -7.03
CA ASN A 185 12.51 -4.57 -7.25
C ASN A 185 13.22 -3.25 -6.93
N GLY A 186 12.52 -2.13 -6.88
CA GLY A 186 13.04 -0.80 -6.50
C GLY A 186 13.05 -0.60 -5.01
#